data_49a2e2d6591910670efbf8fbca9dad2e
#
_entry.id   49a2e2d6591910670efbf8fbca9dad2e
#
_cell.length_a   1.000
_cell.length_b   1.000
_cell.length_c   1.000
_cell.angle_alpha   90.00
_cell.angle_beta   90.00
_cell.angle_gamma   90.00
#
_symmetry.space_group_name_H-M   'P 1'
#
loop_
_entity.id
_entity.type
_entity.pdbx_description
1 polymer ?
#
loop_
_entity_poly.entity_id
_entity_poly.type
_entity_poly.pdbx_seq_one_letter_code
_entity_poly.pdbx_strand_id
1 'polypeptide(L)'
;YLIDKKTNAQIPINKKDFKIGREEKYVDYVTSEPTVGRLHASIVLDEQGKIVFVRDANSKNGTFVNGEKIQSNINVQVKDGDVIRFGRDEYMLQLR
;
A
#
# COMPACT_ATOMS: atom_id res chain seq x y z
N TYR A 1 3.73 -5.79 -8.13
CA TYR A 1 4.71 -5.74 -7.04
C TYR A 1 4.75 -4.37 -6.40
N LEU A 2 4.93 -4.36 -5.09
CA LEU A 2 5.43 -3.20 -4.38
C LEU A 2 6.92 -3.39 -4.17
N ILE A 3 7.70 -2.36 -4.47
CA ILE A 3 9.15 -2.41 -4.28
C ILE A 3 9.49 -1.57 -3.06
N ASP A 4 10.04 -2.20 -2.04
CA ASP A 4 10.47 -1.49 -0.83
C ASP A 4 11.65 -0.60 -1.19
N LYS A 5 11.52 0.70 -0.99
CA LYS A 5 12.56 1.64 -1.39
C LYS A 5 13.81 1.58 -0.52
N LYS A 6 13.72 0.99 0.65
CA LYS A 6 14.88 0.83 1.54
C LYS A 6 15.73 -0.39 1.16
N THR A 7 15.08 -1.49 0.76
CA THR A 7 15.74 -2.78 0.60
C THR A 7 15.72 -3.30 -0.83
N ASN A 8 14.92 -2.69 -1.71
CA ASN A 8 14.62 -3.17 -3.06
C ASN A 8 13.90 -4.52 -3.08
N ALA A 9 13.36 -4.95 -1.96
CA ALA A 9 12.59 -6.18 -1.92
C ALA A 9 11.32 -6.04 -2.76
N GLN A 10 10.98 -7.09 -3.48
CA GLN A 10 9.78 -7.14 -4.30
C GLN A 10 8.69 -7.87 -3.54
N ILE A 11 7.58 -7.18 -3.29
CA ILE A 11 6.45 -7.75 -2.56
C ILE A 11 5.33 -8.00 -3.57
N PRO A 12 5.00 -9.26 -3.88
CA PRO A 12 3.94 -9.53 -4.86
C PRO A 12 2.56 -9.20 -4.29
N ILE A 13 1.77 -8.50 -5.10
CA ILE A 13 0.38 -8.22 -4.76
C ILE A 13 -0.45 -9.37 -5.31
N ASN A 14 -0.73 -10.36 -4.47
CA ASN A 14 -1.30 -11.62 -4.90
C ASN A 14 -2.77 -11.81 -4.52
N LYS A 15 -3.45 -10.72 -4.17
CA LYS A 15 -4.88 -10.73 -3.84
C LYS A 15 -5.53 -9.49 -4.39
N LYS A 16 -6.84 -9.54 -4.61
CA LYS A 16 -7.58 -8.36 -5.07
C LYS A 16 -7.69 -7.29 -4.00
N ASP A 17 -7.68 -7.68 -2.73
CA ASP A 17 -7.66 -6.75 -1.60
C ASP A 17 -6.46 -7.12 -0.74
N PHE A 18 -5.32 -6.52 -1.04
CA PHE A 18 -4.05 -6.86 -0.41
C PHE A 18 -3.78 -5.87 0.73
N LYS A 19 -3.87 -6.36 1.96
CA LYS A 19 -3.80 -5.52 3.15
C LYS A 19 -2.39 -5.38 3.67
N ILE A 20 -2.04 -4.19 4.12
CA ILE A 20 -0.70 -3.82 4.57
C ILE A 20 -0.79 -3.21 5.97
N GLY A 21 0.09 -3.65 6.86
CA GLY A 21 0.12 -3.13 8.22
C GLY A 21 1.16 -3.83 9.07
N ARG A 22 1.11 -3.56 10.39
CA ARG A 22 2.07 -4.14 11.34
C ARG A 22 1.53 -5.37 12.06
N GLU A 23 0.22 -5.60 12.05
CA GLU A 23 -0.39 -6.69 12.80
C GLU A 23 -0.66 -7.88 11.87
N GLU A 24 0.08 -8.93 12.04
CA GLU A 24 0.05 -10.11 11.16
C GLU A 24 -1.36 -10.65 10.92
N LYS A 25 -2.19 -10.69 11.94
CA LYS A 25 -3.51 -11.31 11.80
C LYS A 25 -4.51 -10.46 11.01
N TYR A 26 -4.17 -9.21 10.70
CA TYR A 26 -5.08 -8.33 9.94
C TYR A 26 -4.63 -8.09 8.52
N VAL A 27 -3.40 -8.49 8.16
CA VAL A 27 -2.80 -8.04 6.90
C VAL A 27 -2.18 -9.18 6.12
N ASP A 28 -1.94 -8.92 4.83
CA ASP A 28 -1.29 -9.85 3.92
C ASP A 28 0.21 -9.59 3.83
N TYR A 29 0.63 -8.35 4.06
CA TYR A 29 2.03 -7.98 4.14
C TYR A 29 2.29 -7.24 5.45
N VAL A 30 3.24 -7.74 6.21
CA VAL A 30 3.60 -7.19 7.51
C VAL A 30 4.84 -6.30 7.35
N THR A 31 4.75 -5.07 7.82
CA THR A 31 5.90 -4.16 7.90
C THR A 31 6.21 -3.87 9.35
N SER A 32 7.49 -3.64 9.64
CA SER A 32 7.92 -3.32 11.01
C SER A 32 8.07 -1.83 11.27
N GLU A 33 7.75 -0.99 10.28
CA GLU A 33 7.90 0.47 10.42
C GLU A 33 6.92 1.00 11.48
N PRO A 34 7.40 1.65 12.56
CA PRO A 34 6.52 2.05 13.67
C PRO A 34 5.41 3.02 13.31
N THR A 35 5.56 3.79 12.24
CA THR A 35 4.54 4.75 11.81
C THR A 35 3.40 4.11 11.02
N VAL A 36 3.52 2.83 10.68
CA VAL A 36 2.48 2.09 9.98
C VAL A 36 1.49 1.52 11.00
N GLY A 37 0.20 1.67 10.73
CA GLY A 37 -0.83 1.15 11.61
C GLY A 37 -0.96 -0.37 11.55
N ARG A 38 -1.71 -0.96 12.49
CA ARG A 38 -1.91 -2.40 12.52
C ARG A 38 -2.55 -2.91 11.22
N LEU A 39 -3.62 -2.26 10.78
CA LEU A 39 -4.15 -2.37 9.43
C LEU A 39 -4.12 -0.96 8.88
N HIS A 40 -3.15 -0.68 8.01
CA HIS A 40 -2.90 0.69 7.59
C HIS A 40 -3.62 1.04 6.29
N ALA A 41 -3.49 0.17 5.29
CA ALA A 41 -4.03 0.44 3.97
C ALA A 41 -4.21 -0.86 3.19
N SER A 42 -4.85 -0.76 2.04
CA SER A 42 -5.00 -1.88 1.11
C SER A 42 -4.60 -1.46 -0.28
N ILE A 43 -4.01 -2.40 -1.01
CA ILE A 43 -3.85 -2.28 -2.45
C ILE A 43 -5.00 -3.09 -3.05
N VAL A 44 -5.81 -2.44 -3.87
CA VAL A 44 -7.03 -3.05 -4.43
C VAL A 44 -6.88 -3.18 -5.93
N LEU A 45 -7.14 -4.37 -6.45
CA LEU A 45 -7.10 -4.63 -7.88
C LEU A 45 -8.53 -4.69 -8.41
N ASP A 46 -8.74 -4.23 -9.65
CA ASP A 46 -10.03 -4.42 -10.30
C ASP A 46 -10.21 -5.92 -10.63
N GLU A 47 -11.37 -6.29 -11.13
CA GLU A 47 -11.69 -7.70 -11.38
C GLU A 47 -10.74 -8.36 -12.36
N GLN A 48 -10.17 -7.60 -13.28
CA GLN A 48 -9.24 -8.13 -14.26
C GLN A 48 -7.79 -8.01 -13.84
N GLY A 49 -7.53 -7.39 -12.69
CA GLY A 49 -6.18 -7.19 -12.19
C GLY A 49 -5.36 -6.17 -12.97
N LYS A 50 -6.01 -5.32 -13.75
CA LYS A 50 -5.33 -4.35 -14.61
C LYS A 50 -5.25 -2.96 -13.99
N ILE A 51 -6.26 -2.57 -13.21
CA ILE A 51 -6.31 -1.27 -12.58
C ILE A 51 -6.04 -1.46 -11.10
N VAL A 52 -5.15 -0.63 -10.57
CA VAL A 52 -4.70 -0.73 -9.18
C VAL A 52 -5.13 0.51 -8.44
N PHE A 53 -5.66 0.32 -7.24
CA PHE A 53 -6.05 1.39 -6.33
C PHE A 53 -5.33 1.21 -5.01
N VAL A 54 -5.13 2.30 -4.30
CA VAL A 54 -4.74 2.26 -2.89
C VAL A 54 -5.84 2.88 -2.05
N ARG A 55 -6.11 2.28 -0.89
CA ARG A 55 -7.15 2.75 0.03
C ARG A 55 -6.58 2.80 1.43
N ASP A 56 -6.62 3.98 2.04
CA ASP A 56 -6.20 4.15 3.43
C ASP A 56 -7.31 3.65 4.36
N ALA A 57 -6.93 2.93 5.41
CA ALA A 57 -7.88 2.32 6.36
C ALA A 57 -7.94 3.12 7.66
N ASN A 58 -8.21 4.41 7.58
CA ASN A 58 -8.24 5.31 8.75
C ASN A 58 -6.92 5.32 9.51
N SER A 59 -5.80 5.31 8.79
CA SER A 59 -4.50 5.27 9.44
C SER A 59 -4.22 6.55 10.20
N LYS A 60 -3.48 6.42 11.30
CA LYS A 60 -3.10 7.56 12.13
C LYS A 60 -2.12 8.49 11.42
N ASN A 61 -1.16 7.91 10.73
CA ASN A 61 -0.07 8.69 10.12
C ASN A 61 -0.23 8.92 8.61
N GLY A 62 -1.31 8.40 8.03
CA GLY A 62 -1.67 8.68 6.65
C GLY A 62 -1.04 7.79 5.62
N THR A 63 -1.67 7.76 4.46
CA THR A 63 -1.18 7.11 3.26
C THR A 63 -1.03 8.19 2.19
N PHE A 64 0.07 8.13 1.44
CA PHE A 64 0.42 9.18 0.50
C PHE A 64 0.74 8.57 -0.86
N VAL A 65 0.31 9.23 -1.93
CA VAL A 65 0.63 8.84 -3.30
C VAL A 65 1.41 9.98 -3.92
N ASN A 66 2.65 9.73 -4.29
CA ASN A 66 3.55 10.73 -4.86
C ASN A 66 3.61 12.00 -3.98
N GLY A 67 3.62 11.81 -2.67
CA GLY A 67 3.74 12.87 -1.70
C GLY A 67 2.43 13.52 -1.28
N GLU A 68 1.31 13.16 -1.91
CA GLU A 68 0.01 13.73 -1.55
C GLU A 68 -0.78 12.76 -0.68
N LYS A 69 -1.26 13.26 0.46
CA LYS A 69 -2.06 12.46 1.38
C LYS A 69 -3.42 12.17 0.76
N ILE A 70 -3.82 10.91 0.80
CA ILE A 70 -5.14 10.51 0.30
C ILE A 70 -6.14 10.44 1.44
N GLN A 71 -7.42 10.57 1.10
CA GLN A 71 -8.50 10.46 2.07
C GLN A 71 -8.73 9.01 2.44
N SER A 72 -9.12 8.79 3.69
CA SER A 72 -9.39 7.44 4.19
C SER A 72 -10.62 6.82 3.52
N ASN A 73 -10.55 5.52 3.32
CA ASN A 73 -11.67 4.69 2.85
C ASN A 73 -12.14 5.02 1.43
N ILE A 74 -11.30 5.67 0.64
CA ILE A 74 -11.58 5.99 -0.76
C ILE A 74 -10.51 5.32 -1.62
N ASN A 75 -10.93 4.61 -2.66
CA ASN A 75 -10.00 4.00 -3.61
C ASN A 75 -9.40 5.09 -4.50
N VAL A 76 -8.09 5.22 -4.48
CA VAL A 76 -7.36 6.18 -5.31
C VAL A 76 -6.56 5.39 -6.33
N GLN A 77 -6.80 5.64 -7.60
CA GLN A 77 -6.09 4.93 -8.67
C GLN A 77 -4.61 5.28 -8.67
N VAL A 78 -3.77 4.27 -8.84
CA VAL A 78 -2.33 4.42 -8.93
C VAL A 78 -1.83 3.75 -10.19
N LYS A 79 -0.63 4.14 -10.63
CA LYS A 79 -0.05 3.69 -11.89
C LYS A 79 1.35 3.13 -11.66
N ASP A 80 1.85 2.41 -12.65
CA ASP A 80 3.22 1.92 -12.63
C ASP A 80 4.19 3.08 -12.36
N GLY A 81 5.09 2.86 -11.41
CA GLY A 81 6.08 3.86 -11.02
C GLY A 81 5.65 4.81 -9.93
N ASP A 82 4.37 4.82 -9.55
CA ASP A 82 3.91 5.69 -8.47
C ASP A 82 4.56 5.28 -7.15
N VAL A 83 4.88 6.30 -6.33
CA VAL A 83 5.44 6.08 -5.01
C VAL A 83 4.30 6.13 -3.99
N ILE A 84 4.15 5.06 -3.23
CA ILE A 84 3.12 4.94 -2.21
C ILE A 84 3.80 4.88 -0.85
N ARG A 85 3.37 5.73 0.06
CA ARG A 85 3.98 5.81 1.38
C ARG A 85 2.92 5.56 2.45
N PHE A 86 3.19 4.60 3.32
CA PHE A 86 2.35 4.27 4.47
C PHE A 86 3.06 4.78 5.72
N GLY A 87 2.56 5.88 6.30
CA GLY A 87 3.33 6.55 7.34
C GLY A 87 4.68 7.00 6.77
N ARG A 88 5.76 6.45 7.29
CA ARG A 88 7.12 6.72 6.77
C ARG A 88 7.66 5.61 5.87
N ASP A 89 6.87 4.58 5.62
CA ASP A 89 7.33 3.41 4.89
C ASP A 89 7.00 3.57 3.39
N GLU A 90 8.03 3.67 2.57
CA GLU A 90 7.89 4.10 1.18
C GLU A 90 8.14 2.95 0.21
N TYR A 91 7.25 2.83 -0.76
CA TYR A 91 7.29 1.79 -1.78
C TYR A 91 7.03 2.38 -3.15
N MET A 92 7.50 1.70 -4.18
CA MET A 92 7.17 2.05 -5.56
C MET A 92 6.33 0.93 -6.16
N LEU A 93 5.27 1.31 -6.87
CA LEU A 93 4.41 0.35 -7.55
C LEU A 93 5.04 -0.07 -8.87
N GLN A 94 5.13 -1.38 -9.10
CA GLN A 94 5.61 -1.95 -10.35
C GLN A 94 4.56 -2.89 -10.89
N LEU A 95 4.05 -2.62 -12.10
CA LEU A 95 2.92 -3.35 -12.67
C LEU A 95 3.31 -4.40 -13.71
N ARG A 96 4.56 -4.86 -13.69
CA ARG A 96 4.92 -5.98 -14.57
C ARG A 96 6.04 -6.83 -14.06
#